data_6dadf293d7daa22611bb4500944c9d73
#
_entry.id   6dadf293d7daa22611bb4500944c9d73
#
_cell.length_a   1.000
_cell.length_b   1.000
_cell.length_c   1.000
_cell.angle_alpha   90.00
_cell.angle_beta   90.00
_cell.angle_gamma   90.00
#
_symmetry.space_group_name_H-M   'P 1'
#
loop_
_entity.id
_entity.type
_entity.pdbx_description
1 polymer ?
#
loop_
_entity_poly.entity_id
_entity_poly.type
_entity_poly.pdbx_seq_one_letter_code
_entity_poly.pdbx_strand_id
1 'polypeptide(L)'
;YGPSSSHTMAPRKAATLFLERNPKAVRFEVTLYGSLAATGKGHMTDKAILDVLDEPRTTIIWKPKTFLPYHPNGMKFQGFDAEGHITENWTVFSIGGGALGEEGKQNLTFEEIYPMNSATEILAWCMHTGKSYWEYVEECEGKDIWDYLEEVWNTMQQAVRNGLEHEGVLPGPLGLRRKATSYYVRADGYQHSMRTRGLLFAYALAVSEENAGGGKIVTAPTCGSCGVLPSVLY
;
A
#
# COMPACT_ATOMS: atom_id res chain seq x y z
N TYR A 1 3.56 -4.31 1.71
CA TYR A 1 4.56 -3.28 1.45
C TYR A 1 4.35 -2.67 0.06
N GLY A 2 4.60 -1.41 -0.10
CA GLY A 2 4.52 -0.74 -1.41
C GLY A 2 4.28 0.75 -1.26
N PRO A 3 4.29 1.54 -2.36
CA PRO A 3 3.99 2.95 -2.27
C PRO A 3 2.50 3.25 -2.01
N SER A 4 1.59 2.32 -2.29
CA SER A 4 0.15 2.48 -2.02
C SER A 4 -0.55 1.13 -1.90
N SER A 5 -1.37 0.94 -0.85
CA SER A 5 -2.17 -0.27 -0.70
C SER A 5 -3.27 -0.36 -1.76
N SER A 6 -3.99 0.72 -2.02
CA SER A 6 -5.11 0.73 -2.96
C SER A 6 -4.71 0.88 -4.42
N HIS A 7 -3.63 1.63 -4.71
CA HIS A 7 -3.21 1.96 -6.07
C HIS A 7 -2.02 1.15 -6.59
N THR A 8 -1.34 0.40 -5.72
CA THR A 8 -0.18 -0.43 -6.10
C THR A 8 -0.37 -1.88 -5.70
N MET A 9 -0.61 -2.15 -4.40
CA MET A 9 -0.70 -3.52 -3.90
C MET A 9 -1.96 -4.25 -4.42
N ALA A 10 -3.14 -3.62 -4.36
CA ALA A 10 -4.37 -4.22 -4.84
C ALA A 10 -4.34 -4.48 -6.36
N PRO A 11 -3.92 -3.54 -7.23
CA PRO A 11 -3.73 -3.81 -8.66
C PRO A 11 -2.72 -4.93 -8.94
N ARG A 12 -1.59 -4.97 -8.23
CA ARG A 12 -0.62 -6.07 -8.35
C ARG A 12 -1.24 -7.42 -7.99
N LYS A 13 -1.94 -7.49 -6.85
CA LYS A 13 -2.66 -8.70 -6.41
C LYS A 13 -3.71 -9.14 -7.44
N ALA A 14 -4.48 -8.19 -7.98
CA ALA A 14 -5.46 -8.49 -9.02
C ALA A 14 -4.79 -9.03 -10.29
N ALA A 15 -3.70 -8.44 -10.74
CA ALA A 15 -2.92 -8.93 -11.89
C ALA A 15 -2.39 -10.35 -11.65
N THR A 16 -1.86 -10.64 -10.45
CA THR A 16 -1.37 -11.99 -10.08
C THR A 16 -2.50 -13.02 -10.14
N LEU A 17 -3.63 -12.75 -9.50
CA LEU A 17 -4.79 -13.64 -9.52
C LEU A 17 -5.34 -13.85 -10.93
N PHE A 18 -5.33 -12.80 -11.75
CA PHE A 18 -5.79 -12.90 -13.13
C PHE A 18 -4.86 -13.76 -14.00
N LEU A 19 -3.55 -13.58 -13.83
CA LEU A 19 -2.54 -14.37 -14.55
C LEU A 19 -2.63 -15.87 -14.19
N GLU A 20 -2.76 -16.18 -12.90
CA GLU A 20 -2.90 -17.56 -12.40
C GLU A 20 -4.13 -18.27 -12.97
N ARG A 21 -5.24 -17.54 -13.16
CA ARG A 21 -6.47 -18.07 -13.75
C ARG A 21 -6.41 -18.20 -15.27
N ASN A 22 -5.51 -17.44 -15.92
CA ASN A 22 -5.42 -17.36 -17.37
C ASN A 22 -4.05 -17.80 -17.93
N PRO A 23 -3.57 -19.03 -17.64
CA PRO A 23 -2.24 -19.49 -18.05
C PRO A 23 -2.06 -19.61 -19.56
N LYS A 24 -3.15 -19.65 -20.33
CA LYS A 24 -3.14 -19.75 -21.80
C LYS A 24 -3.23 -18.40 -22.50
N ALA A 25 -3.48 -17.31 -21.79
CA ALA A 25 -3.56 -16.00 -22.40
C ALA A 25 -2.17 -15.51 -22.85
N VAL A 26 -2.09 -15.06 -24.10
CA VAL A 26 -0.85 -14.54 -24.70
C VAL A 26 -0.78 -13.02 -24.70
N ARG A 27 -1.92 -12.33 -24.56
CA ARG A 27 -2.03 -10.87 -24.51
C ARG A 27 -3.05 -10.46 -23.45
N PHE A 28 -2.79 -9.32 -22.83
CA PHE A 28 -3.65 -8.75 -21.78
C PHE A 28 -4.05 -7.31 -22.10
N GLU A 29 -5.24 -6.93 -21.69
CA GLU A 29 -5.70 -5.56 -21.69
C GLU A 29 -6.26 -5.24 -20.30
N VAL A 30 -5.77 -4.15 -19.69
CA VAL A 30 -6.21 -3.73 -18.36
C VAL A 30 -6.76 -2.32 -18.45
N THR A 31 -8.05 -2.16 -18.20
CA THR A 31 -8.69 -0.85 -18.11
C THR A 31 -8.78 -0.40 -16.67
N LEU A 32 -8.20 0.75 -16.37
CA LEU A 32 -8.28 1.41 -15.07
C LEU A 32 -9.35 2.51 -15.10
N TYR A 33 -10.14 2.61 -14.03
CA TYR A 33 -11.25 3.54 -13.94
C TYR A 33 -11.09 4.51 -12.77
N GLY A 34 -11.78 5.67 -12.85
CA GLY A 34 -11.94 6.63 -11.78
C GLY A 34 -10.61 7.03 -11.12
N SER A 35 -10.53 6.87 -9.79
CA SER A 35 -9.34 7.27 -9.01
C SER A 35 -8.08 6.52 -9.39
N LEU A 36 -8.16 5.21 -9.68
CA LEU A 36 -7.00 4.44 -10.16
C LEU A 36 -6.43 4.98 -11.46
N ALA A 37 -7.28 5.43 -12.37
CA ALA A 37 -6.82 6.02 -13.63
C ALA A 37 -6.34 7.47 -13.46
N ALA A 38 -6.97 8.24 -12.57
CA ALA A 38 -6.62 9.65 -12.37
C ALA A 38 -5.27 9.86 -11.69
N THR A 39 -4.94 9.01 -10.72
CA THR A 39 -3.74 9.14 -9.87
C THR A 39 -2.76 7.99 -10.01
N GLY A 40 -3.13 6.94 -10.74
CA GLY A 40 -2.39 5.68 -10.81
C GLY A 40 -0.95 5.80 -11.33
N LYS A 41 -0.69 6.69 -12.27
CA LYS A 41 0.69 6.96 -12.74
C LYS A 41 1.60 7.47 -11.62
N GLY A 42 1.08 8.34 -10.75
CA GLY A 42 1.81 8.84 -9.58
C GLY A 42 2.02 7.79 -8.50
N HIS A 43 1.19 6.76 -8.47
CA HIS A 43 1.28 5.63 -7.54
C HIS A 43 1.86 4.36 -8.17
N MET A 44 2.42 4.46 -9.39
CA MET A 44 3.03 3.34 -10.11
C MET A 44 2.07 2.15 -10.31
N THR A 45 0.77 2.43 -10.51
CA THR A 45 -0.25 1.39 -10.71
C THR A 45 0.02 0.59 -11.98
N ASP A 46 0.39 1.25 -13.06
CA ASP A 46 0.81 0.64 -14.31
C ASP A 46 2.02 -0.29 -14.10
N LYS A 47 3.06 0.22 -13.48
CA LYS A 47 4.27 -0.57 -13.20
C LYS A 47 3.93 -1.82 -12.37
N ALA A 48 3.12 -1.67 -11.33
CA ALA A 48 2.72 -2.80 -10.49
C ALA A 48 1.96 -3.90 -11.23
N ILE A 49 1.17 -3.54 -12.27
CA ILE A 49 0.45 -4.47 -13.14
C ILE A 49 1.41 -5.07 -14.17
N LEU A 50 2.22 -4.25 -14.82
CA LEU A 50 3.15 -4.67 -15.87
C LEU A 50 4.26 -5.58 -15.35
N ASP A 51 4.73 -5.38 -14.12
CA ASP A 51 5.68 -6.27 -13.45
C ASP A 51 5.16 -7.72 -13.28
N VAL A 52 3.84 -7.91 -13.34
CA VAL A 52 3.18 -9.22 -13.21
C VAL A 52 2.77 -9.78 -14.57
N LEU A 53 2.11 -8.97 -15.40
CA LEU A 53 1.51 -9.40 -16.67
C LEU A 53 2.47 -9.34 -17.86
N ASP A 54 3.66 -8.75 -17.67
CA ASP A 54 4.68 -8.53 -18.70
C ASP A 54 4.33 -7.39 -19.68
N GLU A 55 5.20 -6.37 -19.73
CA GLU A 55 4.95 -5.15 -20.50
C GLU A 55 4.73 -5.37 -22.00
N PRO A 56 5.52 -6.21 -22.72
CA PRO A 56 5.36 -6.41 -24.15
C PRO A 56 4.01 -6.97 -24.59
N ARG A 57 3.31 -7.67 -23.69
CA ARG A 57 2.01 -8.28 -23.99
C ARG A 57 0.83 -7.67 -23.28
N THR A 58 1.03 -6.53 -22.56
CA THR A 58 -0.02 -5.90 -21.77
C THR A 58 -0.27 -4.46 -22.21
N THR A 59 -1.52 -4.13 -22.49
CA THR A 59 -1.98 -2.77 -22.79
C THR A 59 -2.76 -2.23 -21.62
N ILE A 60 -2.40 -1.03 -21.12
CA ILE A 60 -3.15 -0.34 -20.06
C ILE A 60 -3.97 0.79 -20.65
N ILE A 61 -5.28 0.78 -20.39
CA ILE A 61 -6.24 1.80 -20.83
C ILE A 61 -6.66 2.63 -19.61
N TRP A 62 -6.48 3.94 -19.71
CA TRP A 62 -6.79 4.89 -18.64
C TRP A 62 -8.13 5.58 -18.88
N LYS A 63 -9.10 5.42 -17.96
CA LYS A 63 -10.43 6.06 -18.00
C LYS A 63 -10.70 6.89 -16.73
N PRO A 64 -9.99 8.01 -16.51
CA PRO A 64 -10.08 8.78 -15.25
C PRO A 64 -11.42 9.45 -15.01
N LYS A 65 -12.22 9.67 -16.06
CA LYS A 65 -13.55 10.31 -15.98
C LYS A 65 -14.69 9.29 -15.93
N THR A 66 -14.39 7.99 -15.99
CA THR A 66 -15.40 6.91 -15.95
C THR A 66 -15.37 6.27 -14.57
N PHE A 67 -16.47 6.31 -13.86
CA PHE A 67 -16.65 5.67 -12.55
C PHE A 67 -17.60 4.49 -12.70
N LEU A 68 -17.20 3.34 -12.16
CA LEU A 68 -18.08 2.19 -12.07
C LEU A 68 -18.97 2.31 -10.84
N PRO A 69 -20.24 1.82 -10.89
CA PRO A 69 -21.22 2.07 -9.82
C PRO A 69 -20.81 1.53 -8.44
N TYR A 70 -20.12 0.38 -8.41
CA TYR A 70 -19.77 -0.32 -7.17
C TYR A 70 -18.70 0.41 -6.34
N HIS A 71 -17.63 0.89 -6.99
CA HIS A 71 -16.52 1.56 -6.28
C HIS A 71 -15.69 2.42 -7.24
N PRO A 72 -15.13 3.58 -6.80
CA PRO A 72 -14.35 4.46 -7.67
C PRO A 72 -13.01 3.89 -8.14
N ASN A 73 -12.48 2.87 -7.46
CA ASN A 73 -11.21 2.23 -7.80
C ASN A 73 -11.43 0.94 -8.59
N GLY A 74 -12.05 1.04 -9.76
CA GLY A 74 -12.34 -0.10 -10.62
C GLY A 74 -11.19 -0.47 -11.55
N MET A 75 -11.03 -1.77 -11.79
CA MET A 75 -10.10 -2.36 -12.76
C MET A 75 -10.85 -3.42 -13.56
N LYS A 76 -10.61 -3.46 -14.88
CA LYS A 76 -11.11 -4.52 -15.75
C LYS A 76 -9.95 -5.18 -16.45
N PHE A 77 -9.80 -6.47 -16.25
CA PHE A 77 -8.80 -7.32 -16.89
C PHE A 77 -9.43 -8.14 -18.01
N GLN A 78 -8.77 -8.22 -19.15
CA GLN A 78 -9.13 -9.07 -20.27
C GLN A 78 -7.90 -9.84 -20.75
N GLY A 79 -8.03 -11.17 -20.87
CA GLY A 79 -7.02 -12.04 -21.45
C GLY A 79 -7.42 -12.43 -22.86
N PHE A 80 -6.45 -12.64 -23.74
CA PHE A 80 -6.67 -13.03 -25.14
C PHE A 80 -5.77 -14.23 -25.49
N ASP A 81 -6.31 -15.19 -26.24
CA ASP A 81 -5.55 -16.28 -26.82
C ASP A 81 -4.75 -15.86 -28.06
N ALA A 82 -4.07 -16.82 -28.70
CA ALA A 82 -3.26 -16.57 -29.90
C ALA A 82 -4.11 -16.17 -31.12
N GLU A 83 -5.37 -16.57 -31.15
CA GLU A 83 -6.36 -16.27 -32.19
C GLU A 83 -7.05 -14.90 -31.94
N GLY A 84 -6.82 -14.30 -30.79
CA GLY A 84 -7.39 -13.01 -30.41
C GLY A 84 -8.77 -13.08 -29.75
N HIS A 85 -9.24 -14.27 -29.38
CA HIS A 85 -10.48 -14.41 -28.62
C HIS A 85 -10.25 -14.12 -27.14
N ILE A 86 -11.28 -13.56 -26.50
CA ILE A 86 -11.24 -13.27 -25.06
C ILE A 86 -11.30 -14.57 -24.26
N THR A 87 -10.28 -14.86 -23.48
CA THR A 87 -10.22 -16.04 -22.59
C THR A 87 -10.98 -15.79 -21.29
N GLU A 88 -10.84 -14.58 -20.71
CA GLU A 88 -11.57 -14.16 -19.52
C GLU A 88 -11.76 -12.64 -19.53
N ASN A 89 -12.83 -12.20 -18.88
CA ASN A 89 -13.16 -10.79 -18.63
C ASN A 89 -13.52 -10.65 -17.16
N TRP A 90 -12.69 -9.96 -16.40
CA TRP A 90 -12.84 -9.82 -14.96
C TRP A 90 -12.83 -8.35 -14.52
N THR A 91 -13.91 -7.94 -13.82
CA THR A 91 -14.00 -6.61 -13.23
C THR A 91 -13.84 -6.75 -11.72
N VAL A 92 -12.89 -6.01 -11.16
CA VAL A 92 -12.53 -6.07 -9.75
C VAL A 92 -12.23 -4.66 -9.23
N PHE A 93 -12.39 -4.45 -7.95
CA PHE A 93 -12.25 -3.16 -7.30
C PHE A 93 -11.24 -3.22 -6.17
N SER A 94 -10.44 -2.18 -6.04
CA SER A 94 -9.61 -1.98 -4.85
C SER A 94 -10.44 -1.28 -3.78
N ILE A 95 -10.83 -2.02 -2.74
CA ILE A 95 -11.75 -1.56 -1.69
C ILE A 95 -11.05 -1.05 -0.41
N GLY A 96 -9.73 -0.90 -0.45
CA GLY A 96 -8.90 -0.40 0.65
C GLY A 96 -8.02 -1.50 1.27
N GLY A 97 -6.95 -1.10 1.96
CA GLY A 97 -6.03 -2.02 2.64
C GLY A 97 -5.34 -3.08 1.76
N GLY A 98 -5.36 -2.92 0.43
CA GLY A 98 -4.90 -3.95 -0.50
C GLY A 98 -5.94 -5.05 -0.78
N ALA A 99 -7.16 -4.91 -0.26
CA ALA A 99 -8.27 -5.84 -0.49
C ALA A 99 -8.90 -5.62 -1.86
N LEU A 100 -9.44 -6.72 -2.40
CA LEU A 100 -10.17 -6.76 -3.66
C LEU A 100 -11.64 -7.09 -3.41
N GLY A 101 -12.54 -6.38 -4.10
CA GLY A 101 -13.98 -6.62 -4.09
C GLY A 101 -14.50 -6.86 -5.51
N GLU A 102 -15.56 -7.65 -5.63
CA GLU A 102 -16.29 -7.89 -6.88
C GLU A 102 -17.77 -7.57 -6.67
N GLU A 103 -18.39 -6.94 -7.66
CA GLU A 103 -19.81 -6.64 -7.59
C GLU A 103 -20.65 -7.92 -7.53
N GLY A 104 -21.57 -8.00 -6.56
CA GLY A 104 -22.46 -9.16 -6.38
C GLY A 104 -21.81 -10.38 -5.71
N LYS A 105 -20.54 -10.35 -5.36
CA LYS A 105 -19.90 -11.36 -4.51
C LYS A 105 -19.70 -10.80 -3.11
N GLN A 106 -19.95 -11.63 -2.08
CA GLN A 106 -19.42 -11.30 -0.74
C GLN A 106 -17.91 -11.13 -0.88
N ASN A 107 -17.39 -10.02 -0.34
CA ASN A 107 -15.95 -9.74 -0.35
C ASN A 107 -15.20 -11.01 0.02
N LEU A 108 -14.14 -11.33 -0.76
CA LEU A 108 -13.24 -12.43 -0.45
C LEU A 108 -12.92 -12.33 1.04
N THR A 109 -13.44 -13.26 1.80
CA THR A 109 -13.54 -13.29 3.23
C THR A 109 -12.24 -12.82 3.88
N PHE A 110 -12.30 -11.69 4.57
CA PHE A 110 -11.39 -11.48 5.69
C PHE A 110 -11.86 -12.52 6.74
N GLU A 111 -11.01 -13.46 7.08
CA GLU A 111 -11.21 -14.19 8.32
C GLU A 111 -11.22 -13.16 9.44
N GLU A 112 -12.32 -13.09 10.19
CA GLU A 112 -12.36 -12.27 11.39
C GLU A 112 -11.48 -12.93 12.45
N ILE A 113 -10.21 -12.56 12.46
CA ILE A 113 -9.22 -13.06 13.42
C ILE A 113 -9.50 -12.48 14.82
N TYR A 114 -10.00 -11.24 14.88
CA TYR A 114 -10.28 -10.54 16.12
C TYR A 114 -11.76 -10.60 16.46
N PRO A 115 -12.18 -11.36 17.52
CA PRO A 115 -13.58 -11.47 17.90
C PRO A 115 -14.14 -10.19 18.53
N MET A 116 -13.28 -9.30 19.06
CA MET A 116 -13.70 -8.02 19.64
C MET A 116 -13.43 -6.87 18.68
N ASN A 117 -14.47 -6.07 18.40
CA ASN A 117 -14.43 -5.01 17.39
C ASN A 117 -14.31 -3.60 17.96
N SER A 118 -14.27 -3.45 19.28
CA SER A 118 -14.13 -2.14 19.93
C SER A 118 -13.01 -2.11 20.97
N ALA A 119 -12.35 -0.96 21.09
CA ALA A 119 -11.34 -0.75 22.13
C ALA A 119 -11.91 -0.95 23.55
N THR A 120 -13.20 -0.65 23.76
CA THR A 120 -13.88 -0.83 25.05
C THR A 120 -14.01 -2.30 25.41
N GLU A 121 -14.35 -3.17 24.45
CA GLU A 121 -14.44 -4.61 24.67
C GLU A 121 -13.07 -5.22 24.98
N ILE A 122 -12.04 -4.84 24.21
CA ILE A 122 -10.67 -5.30 24.46
C ILE A 122 -10.17 -4.83 25.81
N LEU A 123 -10.45 -3.58 26.20
CA LEU A 123 -10.07 -3.06 27.51
C LEU A 123 -10.77 -3.83 28.65
N ALA A 124 -12.07 -4.11 28.52
CA ALA A 124 -12.82 -4.89 29.49
C ALA A 124 -12.24 -6.31 29.62
N TRP A 125 -11.88 -6.94 28.51
CA TRP A 125 -11.20 -8.23 28.50
C TRP A 125 -9.84 -8.16 29.21
N CYS A 126 -9.02 -7.15 28.93
CA CYS A 126 -7.73 -6.95 29.61
C CYS A 126 -7.92 -6.80 31.13
N MET A 127 -8.90 -6.02 31.56
CA MET A 127 -9.20 -5.82 32.98
C MET A 127 -9.69 -7.12 33.68
N HIS A 128 -10.48 -7.91 32.97
CA HIS A 128 -11.00 -9.17 33.51
C HIS A 128 -9.93 -10.27 33.59
N THR A 129 -9.06 -10.35 32.58
CA THR A 129 -8.04 -11.42 32.49
C THR A 129 -6.71 -11.05 33.15
N GLY A 130 -6.47 -9.75 33.40
CA GLY A 130 -5.19 -9.25 33.87
C GLY A 130 -4.13 -9.18 32.75
N LYS A 131 -4.52 -9.41 31.49
CA LYS A 131 -3.64 -9.39 30.32
C LYS A 131 -3.59 -8.01 29.67
N SER A 132 -2.55 -7.78 28.90
CA SER A 132 -2.32 -6.56 28.09
C SER A 132 -2.91 -6.68 26.69
N TYR A 133 -2.97 -5.56 25.96
CA TYR A 133 -3.41 -5.52 24.57
C TYR A 133 -2.56 -6.40 23.65
N TRP A 134 -1.25 -6.45 23.85
CA TRP A 134 -0.37 -7.25 23.00
C TRP A 134 -0.58 -8.76 23.25
N GLU A 135 -0.93 -9.19 24.47
CA GLU A 135 -1.28 -10.57 24.75
C GLU A 135 -2.62 -10.96 24.11
N TYR A 136 -3.56 -10.01 23.98
CA TYR A 136 -4.78 -10.22 23.20
C TYR A 136 -4.47 -10.44 21.72
N VAL A 137 -3.56 -9.64 21.16
CA VAL A 137 -3.12 -9.82 19.76
C VAL A 137 -2.46 -11.20 19.58
N GLU A 138 -1.57 -11.58 20.48
CA GLU A 138 -0.92 -12.91 20.43
C GLU A 138 -1.92 -14.06 20.53
N GLU A 139 -2.97 -13.93 21.35
CA GLU A 139 -4.03 -14.96 21.42
C GLU A 139 -4.82 -15.09 20.11
N CYS A 140 -5.05 -13.98 19.41
CA CYS A 140 -5.81 -13.97 18.16
C CYS A 140 -4.99 -14.43 16.96
N GLU A 141 -3.75 -13.95 16.83
CA GLU A 141 -2.88 -14.12 15.66
C GLU A 141 -1.91 -15.33 15.81
N GLY A 142 -1.67 -15.78 17.03
CA GLY A 142 -0.61 -16.74 17.33
C GLY A 142 0.76 -16.09 17.53
N LYS A 143 1.76 -16.91 17.91
CA LYS A 143 3.10 -16.41 18.24
C LYS A 143 3.89 -15.89 17.03
N ASP A 144 3.57 -16.37 15.83
CA ASP A 144 4.25 -15.97 14.58
C ASP A 144 4.03 -14.48 14.26
N ILE A 145 3.07 -13.83 14.93
CA ILE A 145 2.84 -12.37 14.80
C ILE A 145 4.10 -11.56 15.15
N TRP A 146 4.93 -12.04 16.08
CA TRP A 146 6.12 -11.32 16.50
C TRP A 146 7.18 -11.25 15.41
N ASP A 147 7.41 -12.34 14.68
CA ASP A 147 8.34 -12.38 13.55
C ASP A 147 7.87 -11.43 12.44
N TYR A 148 6.56 -11.41 12.19
CA TYR A 148 5.95 -10.47 11.24
C TYR A 148 6.11 -9.00 11.68
N LEU A 149 5.86 -8.69 12.95
CA LEU A 149 6.00 -7.33 13.49
C LEU A 149 7.46 -6.88 13.51
N GLU A 150 8.42 -7.79 13.74
CA GLU A 150 9.84 -7.49 13.61
C GLU A 150 10.21 -7.12 12.17
N GLU A 151 9.72 -7.87 11.17
CA GLU A 151 9.92 -7.51 9.77
C GLU A 151 9.29 -6.14 9.43
N VAL A 152 8.09 -5.87 9.93
CA VAL A 152 7.42 -4.56 9.77
C VAL A 152 8.28 -3.44 10.35
N TRP A 153 8.77 -3.60 11.57
CA TRP A 153 9.61 -2.61 12.24
C TRP A 153 10.95 -2.39 11.51
N ASN A 154 11.61 -3.46 11.10
CA ASN A 154 12.85 -3.37 10.32
C ASN A 154 12.63 -2.62 8.99
N THR A 155 11.49 -2.87 8.33
CA THR A 155 11.11 -2.15 7.11
C THR A 155 10.85 -0.66 7.38
N MET A 156 10.20 -0.30 8.48
CA MET A 156 9.97 1.10 8.87
C MET A 156 11.30 1.81 9.13
N GLN A 157 12.21 1.20 9.88
CA GLN A 157 13.53 1.77 10.14
C GLN A 157 14.33 1.98 8.85
N GLN A 158 14.30 0.97 7.97
CA GLN A 158 15.01 1.07 6.69
C GLN A 158 14.44 2.18 5.81
N ALA A 159 13.13 2.37 5.79
CA ALA A 159 12.49 3.45 5.05
C ALA A 159 12.92 4.84 5.58
N VAL A 160 13.05 5.01 6.89
CA VAL A 160 13.59 6.25 7.48
C VAL A 160 15.03 6.48 7.04
N ARG A 161 15.90 5.47 7.14
CA ARG A 161 17.32 5.57 6.75
C ARG A 161 17.46 5.93 5.28
N ASN A 162 16.80 5.17 4.40
CA ASN A 162 16.84 5.42 2.96
C ASN A 162 16.39 6.84 2.61
N GLY A 163 15.28 7.31 3.21
CA GLY A 163 14.76 8.64 2.93
C GLY A 163 15.64 9.77 3.45
N LEU A 164 16.44 9.53 4.50
CA LEU A 164 17.46 10.48 4.97
C LEU A 164 18.72 10.50 4.09
N GLU A 165 19.04 9.38 3.45
CA GLU A 165 20.22 9.25 2.57
C GLU A 165 19.92 9.73 1.14
N HIS A 166 18.69 9.61 0.67
CA HIS A 166 18.31 9.98 -0.68
C HIS A 166 18.07 11.50 -0.82
N GLU A 167 18.77 12.10 -1.77
CA GLU A 167 18.62 13.51 -2.14
C GLU A 167 18.04 13.65 -3.57
N GLY A 168 17.85 14.89 -4.01
CA GLY A 168 17.44 15.20 -5.35
C GLY A 168 15.96 15.57 -5.48
N VAL A 169 15.34 15.17 -6.58
CA VAL A 169 13.96 15.52 -6.96
C VAL A 169 13.09 14.28 -6.97
N LEU A 170 11.90 14.38 -6.38
CA LEU A 170 10.90 13.32 -6.41
C LEU A 170 10.36 13.14 -7.82
N PRO A 171 10.01 11.91 -8.22
CA PRO A 171 9.38 11.66 -9.51
C PRO A 171 8.02 12.34 -9.60
N GLY A 172 7.63 12.70 -10.83
CA GLY A 172 6.35 13.32 -11.14
C GLY A 172 6.47 14.75 -11.68
N PRO A 173 5.34 15.31 -12.13
CA PRO A 173 5.33 16.60 -12.87
C PRO A 173 5.61 17.83 -11.99
N LEU A 174 5.55 17.70 -10.66
CA LEU A 174 5.70 18.82 -9.73
C LEU A 174 7.16 19.21 -9.46
N GLY A 175 8.14 18.34 -9.78
CA GLY A 175 9.56 18.60 -9.56
C GLY A 175 9.92 18.90 -8.09
N LEU A 176 9.26 18.25 -7.15
CA LEU A 176 9.46 18.50 -5.70
C LEU A 176 10.82 17.99 -5.26
N ARG A 177 11.61 18.87 -4.62
CA ARG A 177 12.90 18.48 -4.03
C ARG A 177 12.70 17.75 -2.71
N ARG A 178 13.49 16.70 -2.50
CA ARG A 178 13.59 16.02 -1.20
C ARG A 178 14.11 16.98 -0.13
N LYS A 179 13.57 16.93 1.07
CA LYS A 179 13.82 17.86 2.18
C LYS A 179 14.22 17.14 3.46
N ALA A 180 13.98 15.83 3.56
CA ALA A 180 14.19 15.07 4.80
C ALA A 180 15.60 15.26 5.38
N THR A 181 16.64 15.09 4.56
CA THR A 181 18.04 15.28 4.96
C THR A 181 18.30 16.71 5.48
N SER A 182 17.76 17.73 4.80
CA SER A 182 17.92 19.14 5.23
C SER A 182 17.25 19.41 6.57
N TYR A 183 16.07 18.80 6.82
CA TYR A 183 15.38 18.93 8.11
C TYR A 183 16.13 18.20 9.22
N TYR A 184 16.68 17.00 8.92
CA TYR A 184 17.47 16.23 9.87
C TYR A 184 18.73 17.00 10.32
N VAL A 185 19.50 17.52 9.38
CA VAL A 185 20.72 18.30 9.67
C VAL A 185 20.40 19.56 10.48
N ARG A 186 19.31 20.25 10.16
CA ARG A 186 18.88 21.44 10.94
C ARG A 186 18.44 21.06 12.35
N ALA A 187 17.73 19.95 12.50
CA ALA A 187 17.25 19.48 13.80
C ALA A 187 18.39 19.20 14.76
N ASP A 188 19.53 18.72 14.26
CA ASP A 188 20.73 18.46 15.09
C ASP A 188 21.32 19.73 15.72
N GLY A 189 21.15 20.88 15.07
CA GLY A 189 21.55 22.18 15.60
C GLY A 189 20.56 22.84 16.57
N TYR A 190 19.40 22.24 16.83
CA TYR A 190 18.37 22.82 17.69
C TYR A 190 18.57 22.46 19.17
N GLN A 191 18.06 23.32 20.06
CA GLN A 191 17.97 23.02 21.50
C GLN A 191 16.93 21.90 21.76
N HIS A 192 17.06 21.22 22.89
CA HIS A 192 16.46 19.96 23.24
C HIS A 192 14.98 19.74 22.81
N SER A 193 14.06 20.64 23.16
CA SER A 193 12.64 20.49 22.81
C SER A 193 12.34 20.69 21.32
N MET A 194 13.07 21.58 20.66
CA MET A 194 12.92 21.81 19.22
C MET A 194 13.61 20.71 18.40
N ARG A 195 14.68 20.13 18.93
CA ARG A 195 15.41 19.01 18.29
C ARG A 195 14.49 17.81 18.11
N THR A 196 13.78 17.38 19.16
CA THR A 196 12.85 16.25 19.08
C THR A 196 11.76 16.49 18.02
N ARG A 197 11.16 17.68 18.00
CA ARG A 197 10.17 18.02 16.97
C ARG A 197 10.78 18.03 15.57
N GLY A 198 11.98 18.60 15.42
CA GLY A 198 12.69 18.62 14.13
C GLY A 198 13.01 17.23 13.60
N LEU A 199 13.42 16.31 14.47
CA LEU A 199 13.68 14.90 14.12
C LEU A 199 12.39 14.18 13.71
N LEU A 200 11.28 14.35 14.45
CA LEU A 200 9.99 13.78 14.06
C LEU A 200 9.58 14.20 12.63
N PHE A 201 9.71 15.49 12.33
CA PHE A 201 9.43 15.98 10.96
C PHE A 201 10.38 15.41 9.92
N ALA A 202 11.68 15.33 10.24
CA ALA A 202 12.67 14.77 9.31
C ALA A 202 12.37 13.29 8.99
N TYR A 203 12.08 12.49 9.99
CA TYR A 203 11.76 11.07 9.83
C TYR A 203 10.44 10.86 9.07
N ALA A 204 9.40 11.65 9.38
CA ALA A 204 8.13 11.58 8.67
C ALA A 204 8.28 11.97 7.19
N LEU A 205 9.08 13.02 6.90
CA LEU A 205 9.41 13.41 5.54
C LEU A 205 10.21 12.32 4.82
N ALA A 206 11.20 11.71 5.49
CA ALA A 206 12.03 10.65 4.91
C ALA A 206 11.18 9.50 4.37
N VAL A 207 10.28 8.96 5.18
CA VAL A 207 9.38 7.87 4.75
C VAL A 207 8.38 8.34 3.69
N SER A 208 7.86 9.56 3.79
CA SER A 208 6.93 10.11 2.80
C SER A 208 7.61 10.32 1.44
N GLU A 209 8.87 10.74 1.42
CA GLU A 209 9.68 10.90 0.23
C GLU A 209 10.09 9.56 -0.38
N GLU A 210 10.37 8.55 0.45
CA GLU A 210 10.56 7.16 -0.02
C GLU A 210 9.28 6.62 -0.66
N ASN A 211 8.12 6.83 -0.04
CA ASN A 211 6.84 6.48 -0.63
C ASN A 211 6.63 7.14 -2.00
N ALA A 212 6.87 8.45 -2.09
CA ALA A 212 6.75 9.19 -3.34
C ALA A 212 7.79 8.78 -4.40
N GLY A 213 8.96 8.34 -3.96
CA GLY A 213 10.03 7.82 -4.81
C GLY A 213 9.85 6.37 -5.28
N GLY A 214 8.81 5.68 -4.80
CA GLY A 214 8.55 4.27 -5.10
C GLY A 214 9.36 3.29 -4.26
N GLY A 215 9.96 3.75 -3.17
CA GLY A 215 10.67 2.91 -2.21
C GLY A 215 9.76 1.96 -1.43
N LYS A 216 10.37 0.97 -0.78
CA LYS A 216 9.63 0.01 0.07
C LYS A 216 9.28 0.68 1.39
N ILE A 217 7.98 0.86 1.66
CA ILE A 217 7.46 1.42 2.91
C ILE A 217 6.37 0.53 3.50
N VAL A 218 6.10 0.66 4.79
CA VAL A 218 4.92 0.07 5.43
C VAL A 218 3.73 1.00 5.23
N THR A 219 2.64 0.49 4.68
CA THR A 219 1.45 1.29 4.33
C THR A 219 0.47 1.47 5.50
N ALA A 220 0.82 1.06 6.69
CA ALA A 220 -0.02 1.18 7.89
C ALA A 220 0.14 2.57 8.56
N PRO A 221 -0.94 3.12 9.13
CA PRO A 221 -2.32 2.68 9.00
C PRO A 221 -2.92 3.01 7.63
N THR A 222 -2.35 3.95 6.90
CA THR A 222 -2.67 4.28 5.51
C THR A 222 -1.41 4.73 4.76
N CYS A 223 -1.43 4.62 3.45
CA CYS A 223 -0.35 5.10 2.59
C CYS A 223 -0.04 6.60 2.82
N GLY A 224 -1.07 7.45 3.00
CA GLY A 224 -0.89 8.89 3.24
C GLY A 224 -0.27 9.23 4.61
N SER A 225 -0.35 8.33 5.57
CA SER A 225 0.23 8.49 6.92
C SER A 225 1.43 7.56 7.18
N CYS A 226 1.98 6.96 6.14
CA CYS A 226 3.08 5.99 6.24
C CYS A 226 4.33 6.51 6.97
N GLY A 227 4.53 7.82 6.96
CA GLY A 227 5.64 8.47 7.68
C GLY A 227 5.37 8.75 9.15
N VAL A 228 4.09 8.80 9.56
CA VAL A 228 3.72 9.20 10.94
C VAL A 228 4.13 8.15 11.96
N LEU A 229 3.69 6.91 11.77
CA LEU A 229 3.98 5.84 12.72
C LEU A 229 5.49 5.56 12.86
N PRO A 230 6.26 5.36 11.77
CA PRO A 230 7.70 5.16 11.90
C PRO A 230 8.43 6.34 12.55
N SER A 231 8.03 7.59 12.27
CA SER A 231 8.69 8.76 12.86
C SER A 231 8.50 8.90 14.37
N VAL A 232 7.39 8.38 14.90
CA VAL A 232 7.11 8.41 16.34
C VAL A 232 7.80 7.26 17.07
N LEU A 233 7.95 6.11 16.40
CA LEU A 233 8.57 4.91 16.99
C LEU A 233 10.10 4.92 16.88
N TYR A 234 10.67 5.62 15.87
CA TYR A 234 12.11 5.69 15.60
C TYR A 234 12.82 6.62 16.58
#